data_9c73c32c6c31cd78298872f5c4087c2a
#
_entry.id   9c73c32c6c31cd78298872f5c4087c2a
#
_cell.length_a   1.000
_cell.length_b   1.000
_cell.length_c   1.000
_cell.angle_alpha   90.00
_cell.angle_beta   90.00
_cell.angle_gamma   90.00
#
_symmetry.space_group_name_H-M   'P 1'
#
loop_
_entity.id
_entity.type
_entity.pdbx_description
1 polymer ?
#
loop_
_entity_poly.entity_id
_entity_poly.type
_entity_poly.pdbx_seq_one_letter_code
_entity_poly.pdbx_strand_id
1 'polypeptide(L)'
;MVPRAAGHRDRRRGPRVHAVRTCRGIRPQSQAGGGPLSTPTTQPLLDVRNLEVTYVGGVAAVRGVDLTVDAGQKVGIAGESGCGKSTLALALLRLLPAGTRVSGEILLDGEDVLTMKWGRVRAVRWAGASIVFQGAMHSLNAVHRVGDQIAEPILLHRKATAAGARKRTGELLEQVGLPAAQASAYPHELSGGQRQRVMIAMALACDPRLVIADEPTTALDVMIQAQILRLIQQLVSEQELGLVMISHDLAVLSDTCDRLAVMYAGRVVEEGPARQVYEDARHPYGQALSAAFPRIGDTGSRFAPRGLPGDPPDPAALPSGCAFHPRCAVALDSCTSQDQLLRPAAPDHRAACVHVDPVDPPDPAGPTGSAVAEDARSTP
;
A
#
# COMPACT_ATOMS: atom_id res chain seq x y z
N MET A 1 -17.02 -71.67 -18.01
CA MET A 1 -15.85 -72.52 -18.18
C MET A 1 -14.66 -71.80 -17.54
N VAL A 2 -14.22 -72.29 -16.40
CA VAL A 2 -12.99 -71.96 -15.68
C VAL A 2 -11.93 -72.97 -16.16
N PRO A 3 -10.63 -72.67 -16.22
CA PRO A 3 -9.74 -73.03 -15.10
C PRO A 3 -8.71 -71.90 -14.79
N ARG A 4 -8.36 -71.58 -13.50
CA ARG A 4 -7.38 -72.21 -12.56
C ARG A 4 -6.01 -72.46 -13.20
N ALA A 5 -4.83 -72.07 -12.69
CA ALA A 5 -4.30 -71.95 -11.34
C ALA A 5 -2.91 -71.26 -11.41
N ALA A 6 -2.54 -70.52 -10.39
CA ALA A 6 -1.57 -70.79 -9.32
C ALA A 6 -0.08 -70.52 -9.62
N GLY A 7 0.58 -69.81 -8.73
CA GLY A 7 2.05 -69.65 -8.69
C GLY A 7 2.52 -68.67 -7.63
N HIS A 8 2.60 -69.09 -6.39
CA HIS A 8 3.29 -68.53 -5.22
C HIS A 8 4.76 -68.22 -5.51
N ARG A 9 5.29 -67.09 -5.03
CA ARG A 9 6.57 -67.05 -4.27
C ARG A 9 6.78 -65.73 -3.55
N ASP A 10 6.76 -65.86 -2.26
CA ASP A 10 7.22 -64.97 -1.20
C ASP A 10 8.72 -64.61 -1.36
N ARG A 11 9.10 -63.35 -1.21
CA ARG A 11 10.44 -62.95 -0.74
C ARG A 11 10.35 -61.62 0.01
N ARG A 12 10.31 -61.72 1.33
CA ARG A 12 10.60 -60.67 2.28
C ARG A 12 12.01 -60.12 2.06
N ARG A 13 12.17 -58.79 1.93
CA ARG A 13 13.42 -58.09 2.26
C ARG A 13 13.09 -56.87 3.11
N GLY A 14 13.62 -56.83 4.32
CA GLY A 14 13.48 -55.82 5.34
C GLY A 14 14.19 -54.49 5.00
N PRO A 15 13.99 -53.46 5.81
CA PRO A 15 14.47 -52.10 5.54
C PRO A 15 15.96 -51.97 5.84
N ARG A 16 16.70 -51.35 4.86
CA ARG A 16 18.09 -50.94 5.06
C ARG A 16 18.11 -49.60 5.80
N VAL A 17 18.64 -49.64 7.01
CA VAL A 17 19.04 -48.46 7.77
C VAL A 17 20.26 -47.84 7.10
N HIS A 18 20.16 -46.60 6.63
CA HIS A 18 21.33 -45.81 6.23
C HIS A 18 21.83 -44.98 7.40
N ALA A 19 23.08 -45.24 7.74
CA ALA A 19 23.83 -44.61 8.80
C ALA A 19 24.01 -43.11 8.61
N VAL A 20 23.73 -42.38 9.69
CA VAL A 20 24.04 -40.95 9.84
C VAL A 20 25.57 -40.79 9.95
N ARG A 21 26.18 -40.08 9.00
CA ARG A 21 27.58 -39.63 9.08
C ARG A 21 27.65 -38.37 9.93
N THR A 22 28.16 -38.45 11.12
CA THR A 22 28.57 -37.34 11.96
C THR A 22 29.74 -36.62 11.34
N CYS A 23 29.56 -35.36 10.92
CA CYS A 23 30.65 -34.45 10.59
C CYS A 23 31.18 -33.81 11.87
N ARG A 24 32.47 -34.04 12.13
CA ARG A 24 33.28 -33.47 13.21
C ARG A 24 33.43 -31.97 13.06
N GLY A 25 33.47 -31.32 14.22
CA GLY A 25 33.58 -29.91 14.51
C GLY A 25 34.61 -29.11 13.73
N ILE A 26 34.17 -27.89 13.42
CA ILE A 26 35.02 -26.76 13.06
C ILE A 26 34.94 -25.78 14.24
N ARG A 27 36.10 -25.47 14.83
CA ARG A 27 36.29 -24.48 15.88
C ARG A 27 36.01 -23.08 15.34
N PRO A 28 35.34 -22.16 16.06
CA PRO A 28 35.29 -20.77 15.67
C PRO A 28 36.61 -20.09 16.00
N GLN A 29 37.25 -19.49 14.99
CA GLN A 29 38.32 -18.52 15.19
C GLN A 29 37.67 -17.18 15.52
N SER A 30 37.96 -16.67 16.71
CA SER A 30 37.73 -15.29 17.10
C SER A 30 38.65 -14.36 16.30
N GLN A 31 38.05 -13.49 15.48
CA GLN A 31 38.72 -12.25 15.07
C GLN A 31 37.83 -11.08 15.45
N ALA A 32 38.33 -10.32 16.42
CA ALA A 32 37.87 -9.02 16.77
C ALA A 32 38.21 -8.04 15.65
N GLY A 33 37.20 -7.34 15.14
CA GLY A 33 37.32 -6.26 14.19
C GLY A 33 36.01 -5.51 14.19
N GLY A 34 35.77 -4.65 15.19
CA GLY A 34 34.60 -3.77 15.26
C GLY A 34 34.75 -2.65 14.23
N GLY A 35 34.16 -2.83 13.05
CA GLY A 35 33.77 -1.73 12.19
C GLY A 35 32.33 -1.32 12.54
N PRO A 36 31.94 -0.05 12.32
CA PRO A 36 30.58 0.37 12.58
C PRO A 36 29.62 -0.47 11.73
N LEU A 37 28.61 -1.04 12.37
CA LEU A 37 27.50 -1.71 11.72
C LEU A 37 26.81 -0.71 10.80
N SER A 38 27.16 -0.74 9.51
CA SER A 38 26.34 -0.13 8.48
C SER A 38 25.00 -0.84 8.52
N THR A 39 23.96 -0.15 8.96
CA THR A 39 22.56 -0.57 8.78
C THR A 39 22.39 -1.01 7.33
N PRO A 40 21.90 -2.21 7.03
CA PRO A 40 21.59 -2.59 5.67
C PRO A 40 20.50 -1.64 5.18
N THR A 41 20.84 -0.79 4.24
CA THR A 41 19.88 0.04 3.51
C THR A 41 19.11 -0.93 2.61
N THR A 42 18.07 -1.54 3.15
CA THR A 42 17.15 -2.36 2.36
C THR A 42 16.44 -1.41 1.41
N GLN A 43 16.64 -1.65 0.12
CA GLN A 43 15.98 -0.89 -0.93
C GLN A 43 14.45 -1.01 -0.76
N PRO A 44 13.68 0.10 -0.80
CA PRO A 44 12.23 0.03 -0.66
C PRO A 44 11.62 -0.83 -1.76
N LEU A 45 10.49 -1.47 -1.45
CA LEU A 45 9.73 -2.27 -2.41
C LEU A 45 9.17 -1.41 -3.55
N LEU A 46 8.67 -0.21 -3.21
CA LEU A 46 8.24 0.81 -4.15
C LEU A 46 8.93 2.13 -3.80
N ASP A 47 9.54 2.77 -4.80
CA ASP A 47 10.14 4.08 -4.67
C ASP A 47 9.74 4.96 -5.86
N VAL A 48 8.90 5.94 -5.60
CA VAL A 48 8.38 6.91 -6.57
C VAL A 48 9.12 8.22 -6.35
N ARG A 49 9.70 8.76 -7.42
CA ARG A 49 10.51 9.98 -7.35
C ARG A 49 10.03 11.01 -8.35
N ASN A 50 9.69 12.18 -7.84
CA ASN A 50 9.24 13.34 -8.61
C ASN A 50 8.25 12.98 -9.72
N LEU A 51 7.25 12.14 -9.39
CA LEU A 51 6.29 11.66 -10.37
C LEU A 51 5.35 12.79 -10.80
N GLU A 52 5.28 13.01 -12.11
CA GLU A 52 4.33 13.92 -12.73
C GLU A 52 3.46 13.19 -13.75
N VAL A 53 2.17 13.50 -13.75
CA VAL A 53 1.21 12.95 -14.71
C VAL A 53 0.35 14.07 -15.25
N THR A 54 0.37 14.23 -16.58
CA THR A 54 -0.44 15.21 -17.29
C THR A 54 -1.30 14.51 -18.34
N TYR A 55 -2.61 14.63 -18.22
CA TYR A 55 -3.57 14.08 -19.19
C TYR A 55 -3.58 14.87 -20.51
N VAL A 56 -4.14 14.26 -21.54
CA VAL A 56 -4.48 14.95 -22.79
C VAL A 56 -5.38 16.15 -22.46
N GLY A 57 -5.05 17.33 -22.98
CA GLY A 57 -5.72 18.59 -22.59
C GLY A 57 -4.96 19.43 -21.57
N GLY A 58 -3.80 18.94 -21.06
CA GLY A 58 -2.90 19.75 -20.24
C GLY A 58 -3.19 19.70 -18.72
N VAL A 59 -4.15 18.89 -18.28
CA VAL A 59 -4.49 18.75 -16.86
C VAL A 59 -3.38 17.99 -16.13
N ALA A 60 -2.63 18.66 -15.26
CA ALA A 60 -1.58 18.09 -14.41
C ALA A 60 -2.21 17.45 -13.15
N ALA A 61 -2.53 16.15 -13.23
CA ALA A 61 -3.22 15.43 -12.17
C ALA A 61 -2.28 14.94 -11.04
N VAL A 62 -0.99 14.75 -11.35
CA VAL A 62 0.08 14.45 -10.36
C VAL A 62 1.24 15.39 -10.64
N ARG A 63 1.80 16.04 -9.62
CA ARG A 63 2.68 17.19 -9.74
C ARG A 63 3.88 17.08 -8.81
N GLY A 64 4.85 16.23 -9.16
CA GLY A 64 6.07 16.04 -8.37
C GLY A 64 5.80 15.30 -7.06
N VAL A 65 5.26 14.06 -7.15
CA VAL A 65 4.99 13.22 -5.99
C VAL A 65 6.15 12.29 -5.75
N ASP A 66 6.64 12.30 -4.50
CA ASP A 66 7.54 11.29 -3.95
C ASP A 66 6.75 10.37 -3.03
N LEU A 67 7.01 9.04 -3.09
CA LEU A 67 6.35 8.06 -2.24
C LEU A 67 7.22 6.81 -2.12
N THR A 68 7.47 6.37 -0.89
CA THR A 68 8.19 5.11 -0.64
C THR A 68 7.30 4.12 0.11
N VAL A 69 7.45 2.84 -0.21
CA VAL A 69 6.80 1.74 0.50
C VAL A 69 7.81 0.62 0.71
N ASP A 70 8.08 0.26 1.95
CA ASP A 70 8.93 -0.87 2.28
C ASP A 70 8.16 -2.20 2.19
N ALA A 71 8.89 -3.32 2.15
CA ALA A 71 8.26 -4.64 2.21
C ALA A 71 7.46 -4.78 3.52
N GLY A 72 6.21 -5.24 3.42
CA GLY A 72 5.31 -5.37 4.57
C GLY A 72 4.71 -4.05 5.10
N GLN A 73 5.16 -2.89 4.61
CA GLN A 73 4.66 -1.58 5.04
C GLN A 73 3.31 -1.26 4.40
N LYS A 74 2.45 -0.60 5.17
CA LYS A 74 1.14 -0.11 4.74
C LYS A 74 1.15 1.41 4.69
N VAL A 75 1.01 1.98 3.48
CA VAL A 75 0.98 3.42 3.25
C VAL A 75 -0.40 3.84 2.77
N GLY A 76 -1.04 4.75 3.49
CA GLY A 76 -2.32 5.34 3.13
C GLY A 76 -2.15 6.62 2.33
N ILE A 77 -3.00 6.83 1.33
CA ILE A 77 -3.08 8.07 0.56
C ILE A 77 -4.47 8.67 0.75
N ALA A 78 -4.53 9.82 1.40
CA ALA A 78 -5.77 10.54 1.69
C ALA A 78 -5.93 11.79 0.84
N GLY A 79 -7.17 12.26 0.69
CA GLY A 79 -7.48 13.52 0.03
C GLY A 79 -8.86 13.52 -0.62
N GLU A 80 -9.37 14.70 -0.97
CA GLU A 80 -10.67 14.86 -1.64
C GLU A 80 -10.69 14.22 -3.04
N SER A 81 -11.89 13.99 -3.57
CA SER A 81 -12.06 13.51 -4.95
C SER A 81 -11.42 14.48 -5.94
N GLY A 82 -10.78 13.93 -6.98
CA GLY A 82 -10.12 14.74 -8.01
C GLY A 82 -8.70 15.23 -7.67
N CYS A 83 -8.17 15.00 -6.45
CA CYS A 83 -6.82 15.46 -6.09
C CYS A 83 -5.65 14.65 -6.70
N GLY A 84 -5.92 13.57 -7.48
CA GLY A 84 -4.90 12.82 -8.21
C GLY A 84 -4.59 11.42 -7.67
N LYS A 85 -5.21 10.94 -6.59
CA LYS A 85 -4.93 9.63 -5.96
C LYS A 85 -5.05 8.43 -6.90
N SER A 86 -6.19 8.29 -7.58
CA SER A 86 -6.41 7.19 -8.54
C SER A 86 -5.49 7.31 -9.76
N THR A 87 -5.14 8.54 -10.18
CA THR A 87 -4.14 8.76 -11.23
C THR A 87 -2.77 8.24 -10.80
N LEU A 88 -2.37 8.53 -9.56
CA LEU A 88 -1.14 7.98 -8.98
C LEU A 88 -1.18 6.44 -8.97
N ALA A 89 -2.26 5.83 -8.46
CA ALA A 89 -2.42 4.37 -8.43
C ALA A 89 -2.28 3.74 -9.83
N LEU A 90 -2.93 4.32 -10.84
CA LEU A 90 -2.84 3.84 -12.22
C LEU A 90 -1.45 4.04 -12.82
N ALA A 91 -0.75 5.11 -12.46
CA ALA A 91 0.61 5.37 -12.91
C ALA A 91 1.59 4.29 -12.44
N LEU A 92 1.48 3.85 -11.18
CA LEU A 92 2.35 2.82 -10.60
C LEU A 92 2.40 1.54 -11.44
N LEU A 93 1.34 1.23 -12.18
CA LEU A 93 1.24 0.04 -13.03
C LEU A 93 1.17 0.36 -14.53
N ARG A 94 1.44 1.62 -14.93
CA ARG A 94 1.29 2.10 -16.33
C ARG A 94 -0.08 1.78 -16.93
N LEU A 95 -1.15 1.96 -16.16
CA LEU A 95 -2.54 1.73 -16.58
C LEU A 95 -3.24 3.01 -17.07
N LEU A 96 -2.50 4.12 -17.15
CA LEU A 96 -3.04 5.40 -17.63
C LEU A 96 -3.46 5.33 -19.11
N PRO A 97 -4.47 6.11 -19.51
CA PRO A 97 -4.92 6.19 -20.90
C PRO A 97 -3.79 6.60 -21.86
N ALA A 98 -3.91 6.15 -23.11
CA ALA A 98 -2.97 6.53 -24.17
C ALA A 98 -2.93 8.07 -24.34
N GLY A 99 -1.74 8.61 -24.61
CA GLY A 99 -1.52 10.05 -24.75
C GLY A 99 -1.28 10.80 -23.43
N THR A 100 -1.43 10.13 -22.27
CA THR A 100 -1.02 10.71 -20.98
C THR A 100 0.51 10.83 -20.92
N ARG A 101 1.01 12.00 -20.55
CA ARG A 101 2.45 12.24 -20.31
C ARG A 101 2.77 11.89 -18.86
N VAL A 102 3.83 11.09 -18.67
CA VAL A 102 4.33 10.69 -17.35
C VAL A 102 5.82 10.95 -17.32
N SER A 103 6.30 11.63 -16.29
CA SER A 103 7.73 11.90 -16.00
C SER A 103 8.05 11.59 -14.54
N GLY A 104 9.34 11.54 -14.21
CA GLY A 104 9.85 11.04 -12.92
C GLY A 104 10.26 9.58 -12.99
N GLU A 105 10.35 8.90 -11.85
CA GLU A 105 10.73 7.49 -11.74
C GLU A 105 9.72 6.72 -10.89
N ILE A 106 9.47 5.47 -11.25
CA ILE A 106 8.68 4.52 -10.46
C ILE A 106 9.48 3.23 -10.35
N LEU A 107 10.22 3.08 -9.27
CA LEU A 107 11.04 1.89 -9.02
C LEU A 107 10.23 0.87 -8.24
N LEU A 108 9.97 -0.29 -8.83
CA LEU A 108 9.38 -1.45 -8.18
C LEU A 108 10.45 -2.54 -8.10
N ASP A 109 10.83 -2.95 -6.89
CA ASP A 109 11.99 -3.82 -6.68
C ASP A 109 13.27 -3.30 -7.36
N GLY A 110 13.46 -1.99 -7.42
CA GLY A 110 14.60 -1.35 -8.07
C GLY A 110 14.56 -1.27 -9.59
N GLU A 111 13.52 -1.80 -10.25
CA GLU A 111 13.33 -1.66 -11.69
C GLU A 111 12.35 -0.52 -12.00
N ASP A 112 12.75 0.43 -12.85
CA ASP A 112 11.88 1.54 -13.24
C ASP A 112 10.77 1.08 -14.20
N VAL A 113 9.54 1.10 -13.68
CA VAL A 113 8.32 0.69 -14.39
C VAL A 113 8.09 1.53 -15.65
N LEU A 114 8.48 2.81 -15.67
CA LEU A 114 8.25 3.70 -16.82
C LEU A 114 9.10 3.32 -18.02
N THR A 115 10.32 2.84 -17.79
CA THR A 115 11.28 2.46 -18.84
C THR A 115 11.20 0.97 -19.23
N MET A 116 10.50 0.14 -18.45
CA MET A 116 10.32 -1.28 -18.77
C MET A 116 9.76 -1.50 -20.18
N LYS A 117 10.30 -2.49 -20.88
CA LYS A 117 9.69 -3.00 -22.13
C LYS A 117 8.32 -3.61 -21.82
N TRP A 118 7.39 -3.52 -22.78
CA TRP A 118 6.00 -3.96 -22.60
C TRP A 118 5.86 -5.39 -22.04
N GLY A 119 6.70 -6.33 -22.49
CA GLY A 119 6.71 -7.71 -21.97
C GLY A 119 7.04 -7.78 -20.48
N ARG A 120 7.97 -6.92 -19.99
CA ARG A 120 8.32 -6.85 -18.57
C ARG A 120 7.21 -6.21 -17.75
N VAL A 121 6.59 -5.12 -18.23
CA VAL A 121 5.42 -4.50 -17.57
C VAL A 121 4.30 -5.53 -17.39
N ARG A 122 4.00 -6.34 -18.43
CA ARG A 122 3.00 -7.41 -18.31
C ARG A 122 3.39 -8.47 -17.29
N ALA A 123 4.67 -8.81 -17.16
CA ALA A 123 5.15 -9.78 -16.18
C ALA A 123 5.09 -9.23 -14.74
N VAL A 124 5.27 -7.93 -14.56
CA VAL A 124 5.23 -7.27 -13.24
C VAL A 124 3.80 -7.09 -12.76
N ARG A 125 2.86 -6.73 -13.66
CA ARG A 125 1.44 -6.65 -13.32
C ARG A 125 0.97 -8.01 -12.81
N TRP A 126 0.23 -8.03 -11.72
CA TRP A 126 -0.26 -9.20 -10.97
C TRP A 126 0.82 -9.92 -10.14
N ALA A 127 2.03 -10.12 -10.65
CA ALA A 127 3.05 -10.91 -9.96
C ALA A 127 4.01 -10.06 -9.10
N GLY A 128 4.30 -8.83 -9.49
CA GLY A 128 5.08 -7.88 -8.70
C GLY A 128 4.16 -6.97 -7.90
N ALA A 129 3.20 -6.36 -8.59
CA ALA A 129 2.20 -5.49 -7.98
C ALA A 129 0.82 -5.73 -8.62
N SER A 130 -0.22 -5.65 -7.79
CA SER A 130 -1.61 -5.79 -8.20
C SER A 130 -2.45 -4.62 -7.71
N ILE A 131 -3.64 -4.46 -8.29
CA ILE A 131 -4.56 -3.39 -7.91
C ILE A 131 -5.97 -3.92 -7.66
N VAL A 132 -6.58 -3.47 -6.57
CA VAL A 132 -8.02 -3.57 -6.30
C VAL A 132 -8.63 -2.25 -6.70
N PHE A 133 -9.40 -2.23 -7.79
CA PHE A 133 -10.00 -1.02 -8.34
C PHE A 133 -11.17 -0.52 -7.52
N GLN A 134 -11.40 0.79 -7.58
CA GLN A 134 -12.61 1.42 -7.09
C GLN A 134 -13.84 0.86 -7.82
N GLY A 135 -14.89 0.54 -7.06
CA GLY A 135 -16.17 0.14 -7.64
C GLY A 135 -16.21 -1.28 -8.19
N ALA A 136 -16.09 -2.28 -7.32
CA ALA A 136 -16.24 -3.70 -7.67
C ALA A 136 -17.52 -4.03 -8.48
N MET A 137 -18.53 -3.14 -8.40
CA MET A 137 -19.79 -3.29 -9.14
C MET A 137 -19.59 -3.29 -10.67
N HIS A 138 -18.55 -2.61 -11.16
CA HIS A 138 -18.30 -2.39 -12.59
C HIS A 138 -16.98 -3.01 -13.08
N SER A 139 -16.14 -3.50 -12.17
CA SER A 139 -14.80 -3.98 -12.51
C SER A 139 -14.79 -5.46 -12.91
N LEU A 140 -15.78 -6.24 -12.45
CA LEU A 140 -15.95 -7.64 -12.87
C LEU A 140 -16.73 -7.73 -14.17
N ASN A 141 -16.27 -8.60 -15.09
CA ASN A 141 -16.99 -8.85 -16.32
C ASN A 141 -18.26 -9.69 -16.05
N ALA A 142 -19.43 -9.08 -16.29
CA ALA A 142 -20.73 -9.66 -15.94
C ALA A 142 -21.08 -10.96 -16.69
N VAL A 143 -20.45 -11.21 -17.85
CA VAL A 143 -20.73 -12.39 -18.69
C VAL A 143 -19.77 -13.55 -18.47
N HIS A 144 -18.77 -13.38 -17.61
CA HIS A 144 -17.84 -14.45 -17.22
C HIS A 144 -18.06 -14.88 -15.77
N ARG A 145 -17.85 -16.18 -15.51
CA ARG A 145 -17.91 -16.71 -14.15
C ARG A 145 -16.79 -16.13 -13.28
N VAL A 146 -17.05 -15.99 -12.00
CA VAL A 146 -16.09 -15.47 -11.02
C VAL A 146 -14.80 -16.29 -11.03
N GLY A 147 -14.92 -17.62 -11.05
CA GLY A 147 -13.77 -18.51 -11.05
C GLY A 147 -12.88 -18.36 -12.27
N ASP A 148 -13.47 -18.10 -13.44
CA ASP A 148 -12.71 -17.91 -14.69
C ASP A 148 -11.89 -16.61 -14.61
N GLN A 149 -12.46 -15.55 -14.04
CA GLN A 149 -11.80 -14.25 -13.89
C GLN A 149 -10.64 -14.31 -12.88
N ILE A 150 -10.79 -15.05 -11.75
CA ILE A 150 -9.70 -15.27 -10.79
C ILE A 150 -8.61 -16.18 -11.40
N ALA A 151 -8.98 -17.19 -12.20
CA ALA A 151 -8.04 -18.13 -12.84
C ALA A 151 -7.24 -17.48 -13.99
N GLU A 152 -7.80 -16.46 -14.65
CA GLU A 152 -7.18 -15.83 -15.83
C GLU A 152 -5.76 -15.34 -15.57
N PRO A 153 -5.46 -14.50 -14.56
CA PRO A 153 -4.09 -14.04 -14.28
C PRO A 153 -3.15 -15.21 -13.94
N ILE A 154 -3.63 -16.23 -13.23
CA ILE A 154 -2.82 -17.42 -12.88
C ILE A 154 -2.36 -18.13 -14.17
N LEU A 155 -3.26 -18.30 -15.13
CA LEU A 155 -2.96 -18.94 -16.41
C LEU A 155 -2.07 -18.06 -17.29
N LEU A 156 -2.36 -16.76 -17.40
CA LEU A 156 -1.58 -15.81 -18.18
C LEU A 156 -0.12 -15.72 -17.71
N HIS A 157 0.09 -15.74 -16.40
CA HIS A 157 1.43 -15.73 -15.80
C HIS A 157 2.06 -17.13 -15.70
N ARG A 158 1.39 -18.17 -16.23
CA ARG A 158 1.86 -19.57 -16.20
C ARG A 158 2.25 -20.04 -14.79
N LYS A 159 1.56 -19.53 -13.78
CA LYS A 159 1.77 -19.91 -12.37
C LYS A 159 1.28 -21.35 -12.08
N ALA A 160 0.31 -21.85 -12.87
CA ALA A 160 -0.21 -23.19 -12.72
C ALA A 160 -0.80 -23.72 -14.05
N THR A 161 -1.06 -25.05 -14.09
CA THR A 161 -1.91 -25.67 -15.12
C THR A 161 -3.37 -25.28 -14.92
N ALA A 162 -4.23 -25.55 -15.91
CA ALA A 162 -5.67 -25.26 -15.81
C ALA A 162 -6.34 -25.93 -14.59
N ALA A 163 -5.91 -27.15 -14.23
CA ALA A 163 -6.40 -27.84 -13.03
C ALA A 163 -5.86 -27.15 -11.75
N GLY A 164 -4.59 -26.77 -11.73
CA GLY A 164 -3.97 -26.02 -10.63
C GLY A 164 -4.58 -24.64 -10.45
N ALA A 165 -4.86 -23.92 -11.55
CA ALA A 165 -5.52 -22.63 -11.49
C ALA A 165 -6.92 -22.71 -10.87
N ARG A 166 -7.72 -23.73 -11.24
CA ARG A 166 -9.04 -23.97 -10.62
C ARG A 166 -8.91 -24.28 -9.12
N LYS A 167 -7.94 -25.10 -8.72
CA LYS A 167 -7.68 -25.40 -7.30
C LYS A 167 -7.31 -24.11 -6.54
N ARG A 168 -6.35 -23.34 -7.06
CA ARG A 168 -5.92 -22.07 -6.47
C ARG A 168 -7.06 -21.06 -6.38
N THR A 169 -7.95 -20.99 -7.38
CA THR A 169 -9.15 -20.16 -7.35
C THR A 169 -10.06 -20.51 -6.17
N GLY A 170 -10.29 -21.80 -5.90
CA GLY A 170 -11.06 -22.25 -4.73
C GLY A 170 -10.41 -21.81 -3.42
N GLU A 171 -9.10 -22.02 -3.28
CA GLU A 171 -8.32 -21.60 -2.11
C GLU A 171 -8.38 -20.07 -1.88
N LEU A 172 -8.27 -19.27 -2.95
CA LEU A 172 -8.37 -17.81 -2.88
C LEU A 172 -9.76 -17.35 -2.46
N LEU A 173 -10.82 -17.99 -2.96
CA LEU A 173 -12.18 -17.69 -2.52
C LEU A 173 -12.36 -17.99 -1.03
N GLU A 174 -11.89 -19.13 -0.54
CA GLU A 174 -11.95 -19.48 0.87
C GLU A 174 -11.11 -18.51 1.73
N GLN A 175 -9.95 -18.09 1.25
CA GLN A 175 -9.08 -17.11 1.91
C GLN A 175 -9.76 -15.74 2.09
N VAL A 176 -10.62 -15.34 1.15
CA VAL A 176 -11.42 -14.11 1.30
C VAL A 176 -12.78 -14.34 1.99
N GLY A 177 -13.00 -15.53 2.54
CA GLY A 177 -14.22 -15.91 3.28
C GLY A 177 -15.43 -16.17 2.38
N LEU A 178 -15.20 -16.66 1.16
CA LEU A 178 -16.24 -17.10 0.22
C LEU A 178 -16.12 -18.61 -0.01
N PRO A 179 -17.24 -19.36 -0.10
CA PRO A 179 -17.18 -20.76 -0.46
C PRO A 179 -16.55 -20.99 -1.85
N ALA A 180 -15.70 -22.01 -2.01
CA ALA A 180 -15.10 -22.34 -3.30
C ALA A 180 -16.14 -22.60 -4.40
N ALA A 181 -17.36 -23.07 -4.06
CA ALA A 181 -18.47 -23.29 -5.00
C ALA A 181 -18.91 -21.98 -5.71
N GLN A 182 -18.66 -20.80 -5.13
CA GLN A 182 -18.96 -19.52 -5.78
C GLN A 182 -18.10 -19.24 -7.01
N ALA A 183 -17.05 -20.02 -7.27
CA ALA A 183 -16.31 -19.95 -8.52
C ALA A 183 -17.23 -20.12 -9.77
N SER A 184 -18.33 -20.87 -9.65
CA SER A 184 -19.31 -21.07 -10.73
C SER A 184 -20.33 -19.94 -10.88
N ALA A 185 -20.42 -19.03 -9.93
CA ALA A 185 -21.36 -17.91 -9.96
C ALA A 185 -20.93 -16.82 -10.94
N TYR A 186 -21.91 -16.05 -11.40
CA TYR A 186 -21.70 -14.83 -12.15
C TYR A 186 -21.67 -13.61 -11.20
N PRO A 187 -21.01 -12.49 -11.58
CA PRO A 187 -20.96 -11.30 -10.74
C PRO A 187 -22.32 -10.76 -10.28
N HIS A 188 -23.34 -10.85 -11.12
CA HIS A 188 -24.70 -10.37 -10.79
C HIS A 188 -25.42 -11.24 -9.74
N GLU A 189 -24.98 -12.47 -9.52
CA GLU A 189 -25.50 -13.38 -8.48
C GLU A 189 -24.90 -13.09 -7.08
N LEU A 190 -23.88 -12.20 -7.01
CA LEU A 190 -23.18 -11.85 -5.78
C LEU A 190 -23.63 -10.51 -5.20
N SER A 191 -23.62 -10.40 -3.88
CA SER A 191 -23.76 -9.11 -3.19
C SER A 191 -22.56 -8.19 -3.45
N GLY A 192 -22.70 -6.87 -3.16
CA GLY A 192 -21.59 -5.91 -3.29
C GLY A 192 -20.36 -6.30 -2.52
N GLY A 193 -20.51 -6.71 -1.27
CA GLY A 193 -19.39 -7.18 -0.42
C GLY A 193 -18.75 -8.48 -0.92
N GLN A 194 -19.55 -9.40 -1.49
CA GLN A 194 -19.01 -10.61 -2.11
C GLN A 194 -18.21 -10.29 -3.38
N ARG A 195 -18.69 -9.38 -4.24
CA ARG A 195 -17.93 -8.90 -5.42
C ARG A 195 -16.61 -8.27 -5.00
N GLN A 196 -16.61 -7.47 -3.93
CA GLN A 196 -15.39 -6.86 -3.42
C GLN A 196 -14.38 -7.92 -2.93
N ARG A 197 -14.84 -8.96 -2.24
CA ARG A 197 -14.01 -10.10 -1.83
C ARG A 197 -13.41 -10.84 -3.04
N VAL A 198 -14.18 -11.00 -4.11
CA VAL A 198 -13.71 -11.57 -5.38
C VAL A 198 -12.60 -10.69 -6.00
N MET A 199 -12.76 -9.37 -6.00
CA MET A 199 -11.73 -8.44 -6.48
C MET A 199 -10.43 -8.56 -5.68
N ILE A 200 -10.53 -8.72 -4.36
CA ILE A 200 -9.37 -8.96 -3.49
C ILE A 200 -8.72 -10.32 -3.83
N ALA A 201 -9.52 -11.39 -4.01
CA ALA A 201 -9.01 -12.70 -4.43
C ALA A 201 -8.29 -12.63 -5.78
N MET A 202 -8.84 -11.88 -6.75
CA MET A 202 -8.19 -11.63 -8.03
C MET A 202 -6.86 -10.88 -7.86
N ALA A 203 -6.81 -9.87 -7.02
CA ALA A 203 -5.58 -9.13 -6.78
C ALA A 203 -4.47 -10.02 -6.20
N LEU A 204 -4.82 -11.02 -5.40
CA LEU A 204 -3.88 -11.97 -4.78
C LEU A 204 -3.56 -13.20 -5.68
N ALA A 205 -4.15 -13.30 -6.85
CA ALA A 205 -4.11 -14.52 -7.68
C ALA A 205 -2.70 -14.99 -8.07
N CYS A 206 -1.76 -14.05 -8.22
CA CYS A 206 -0.37 -14.34 -8.62
C CYS A 206 0.65 -14.06 -7.50
N ASP A 207 0.22 -14.03 -6.24
CA ASP A 207 1.08 -13.80 -5.08
C ASP A 207 1.94 -12.53 -5.24
N PRO A 208 1.31 -11.34 -5.37
CA PRO A 208 2.03 -10.08 -5.56
C PRO A 208 2.85 -9.72 -4.33
N ARG A 209 3.86 -8.86 -4.49
CA ARG A 209 4.59 -8.27 -3.37
C ARG A 209 3.98 -6.96 -2.89
N LEU A 210 3.29 -6.24 -3.77
CA LEU A 210 2.60 -4.97 -3.51
C LEU A 210 1.14 -5.08 -3.92
N VAL A 211 0.24 -4.64 -3.05
CA VAL A 211 -1.18 -4.46 -3.36
C VAL A 211 -1.51 -2.97 -3.32
N ILE A 212 -2.15 -2.48 -4.37
CA ILE A 212 -2.72 -1.13 -4.41
C ILE A 212 -4.22 -1.28 -4.26
N ALA A 213 -4.81 -0.67 -3.23
CA ALA A 213 -6.24 -0.70 -2.98
C ALA A 213 -6.83 0.71 -3.16
N ASP A 214 -7.45 0.94 -4.30
CA ASP A 214 -8.05 2.24 -4.64
C ASP A 214 -9.51 2.27 -4.19
N GLU A 215 -9.79 2.96 -3.10
CA GLU A 215 -11.09 3.09 -2.46
C GLU A 215 -11.85 1.73 -2.34
N PRO A 216 -11.27 0.72 -1.69
CA PRO A 216 -11.77 -0.66 -1.74
C PRO A 216 -13.11 -0.86 -1.04
N THR A 217 -13.64 0.13 -0.36
CA THR A 217 -14.88 0.06 0.42
C THR A 217 -15.98 0.99 -0.08
N THR A 218 -15.75 1.74 -1.16
CA THR A 218 -16.73 2.66 -1.73
C THR A 218 -18.01 1.93 -2.17
N ALA A 219 -19.17 2.54 -1.88
CA ALA A 219 -20.51 2.02 -2.17
C ALA A 219 -20.90 0.73 -1.40
N LEU A 220 -20.22 0.44 -0.30
CA LEU A 220 -20.60 -0.63 0.64
C LEU A 220 -21.21 -0.02 1.93
N ASP A 221 -22.07 -0.78 2.59
CA ASP A 221 -22.55 -0.40 3.92
C ASP A 221 -21.44 -0.48 4.98
N VAL A 222 -21.59 0.28 6.08
CA VAL A 222 -20.57 0.45 7.12
C VAL A 222 -20.08 -0.89 7.71
N MET A 223 -20.98 -1.86 7.88
CA MET A 223 -20.61 -3.16 8.45
C MET A 223 -19.75 -3.98 7.48
N ILE A 224 -20.11 -3.96 6.20
CA ILE A 224 -19.33 -4.63 5.15
C ILE A 224 -18.00 -3.91 4.93
N GLN A 225 -17.96 -2.58 4.96
CA GLN A 225 -16.71 -1.82 4.92
C GLN A 225 -15.73 -2.30 5.99
N ALA A 226 -16.18 -2.36 7.25
CA ALA A 226 -15.32 -2.82 8.36
C ALA A 226 -14.81 -4.26 8.16
N GLN A 227 -15.64 -5.15 7.59
CA GLN A 227 -15.23 -6.52 7.28
C GLN A 227 -14.18 -6.58 6.17
N ILE A 228 -14.34 -5.80 5.10
CA ILE A 228 -13.39 -5.74 3.98
C ILE A 228 -12.04 -5.16 4.43
N LEU A 229 -12.05 -4.11 5.24
CA LEU A 229 -10.83 -3.51 5.77
C LEU A 229 -10.05 -4.50 6.65
N ARG A 230 -10.74 -5.21 7.56
CA ARG A 230 -10.11 -6.26 8.39
C ARG A 230 -9.54 -7.39 7.52
N LEU A 231 -10.27 -7.79 6.49
CA LEU A 231 -9.80 -8.81 5.55
C LEU A 231 -8.50 -8.37 4.85
N ILE A 232 -8.45 -7.14 4.32
CA ILE A 232 -7.25 -6.60 3.67
C ILE A 232 -6.09 -6.55 4.67
N GLN A 233 -6.31 -6.02 5.88
CA GLN A 233 -5.29 -5.96 6.93
C GLN A 233 -4.73 -7.34 7.28
N GLN A 234 -5.61 -8.32 7.46
CA GLN A 234 -5.23 -9.70 7.76
C GLN A 234 -4.38 -10.29 6.64
N LEU A 235 -4.85 -10.23 5.38
CA LEU A 235 -4.15 -10.79 4.23
C LEU A 235 -2.78 -10.15 3.99
N VAL A 236 -2.70 -8.82 4.12
CA VAL A 236 -1.45 -8.07 3.98
C VAL A 236 -0.46 -8.46 5.07
N SER A 237 -0.91 -8.60 6.32
CA SER A 237 -0.04 -8.97 7.43
C SER A 237 0.39 -10.45 7.38
N GLU A 238 -0.50 -11.37 7.02
CA GLU A 238 -0.18 -12.81 6.92
C GLU A 238 0.80 -13.13 5.78
N GLN A 239 0.80 -12.32 4.70
CA GLN A 239 1.63 -12.55 3.52
C GLN A 239 2.79 -11.55 3.41
N GLU A 240 2.98 -10.68 4.43
CA GLU A 240 4.03 -9.64 4.46
C GLU A 240 4.05 -8.76 3.19
N LEU A 241 2.84 -8.42 2.69
CA LEU A 241 2.69 -7.62 1.47
C LEU A 241 2.90 -6.13 1.76
N GLY A 242 3.53 -5.42 0.83
CA GLY A 242 3.41 -3.96 0.79
C GLY A 242 1.98 -3.55 0.41
N LEU A 243 1.45 -2.50 1.03
CA LEU A 243 0.12 -1.97 0.73
C LEU A 243 0.18 -0.47 0.44
N VAL A 244 -0.39 -0.05 -0.68
CA VAL A 244 -0.81 1.33 -0.93
C VAL A 244 -2.32 1.38 -0.85
N MET A 245 -2.87 2.04 0.16
CA MET A 245 -4.32 2.14 0.36
C MET A 245 -4.80 3.56 0.14
N ILE A 246 -5.72 3.74 -0.79
CA ILE A 246 -6.33 5.03 -1.10
C ILE A 246 -7.72 5.09 -0.48
N SER A 247 -7.99 6.16 0.26
CA SER A 247 -9.32 6.46 0.80
C SER A 247 -9.49 7.97 0.97
N HIS A 248 -10.73 8.43 0.98
CA HIS A 248 -11.06 9.78 1.42
C HIS A 248 -11.26 9.87 2.94
N ASP A 249 -11.38 8.74 3.64
CA ASP A 249 -11.56 8.65 5.09
C ASP A 249 -10.21 8.50 5.80
N LEU A 250 -9.76 9.59 6.42
CA LEU A 250 -8.49 9.65 7.15
C LEU A 250 -8.50 8.74 8.39
N ALA A 251 -9.63 8.59 9.06
CA ALA A 251 -9.74 7.75 10.25
C ALA A 251 -9.51 6.28 9.89
N VAL A 252 -10.13 5.81 8.79
CA VAL A 252 -9.91 4.46 8.26
C VAL A 252 -8.44 4.22 7.94
N LEU A 253 -7.79 5.18 7.27
CA LEU A 253 -6.37 5.04 6.93
C LEU A 253 -5.48 5.07 8.17
N SER A 254 -5.80 5.88 9.18
CA SER A 254 -4.99 5.96 10.41
C SER A 254 -5.02 4.66 11.22
N ASP A 255 -6.14 3.92 11.14
CA ASP A 255 -6.29 2.63 11.82
C ASP A 255 -5.72 1.46 11.00
N THR A 256 -5.54 1.65 9.69
CA THR A 256 -5.16 0.55 8.78
C THR A 256 -3.69 0.62 8.36
N CYS A 257 -3.13 1.81 8.22
CA CYS A 257 -1.81 2.05 7.65
C CYS A 257 -0.77 2.46 8.68
N ASP A 258 0.50 2.23 8.36
CA ASP A 258 1.64 2.62 9.20
C ASP A 258 2.02 4.10 8.96
N ARG A 259 1.92 4.55 7.69
CA ARG A 259 2.19 5.93 7.26
C ARG A 259 1.03 6.46 6.42
N LEU A 260 0.85 7.78 6.44
CA LEU A 260 -0.09 8.50 5.59
C LEU A 260 0.60 9.56 4.73
N ALA A 261 0.12 9.72 3.51
CA ALA A 261 0.38 10.85 2.63
C ALA A 261 -0.96 11.54 2.31
N VAL A 262 -1.08 12.82 2.62
CA VAL A 262 -2.26 13.63 2.32
C VAL A 262 -2.02 14.36 1.01
N MET A 263 -2.87 14.10 0.00
CA MET A 263 -2.77 14.71 -1.33
C MET A 263 -3.79 15.82 -1.53
N TYR A 264 -3.32 16.94 -2.08
CA TYR A 264 -4.15 18.07 -2.52
C TYR A 264 -3.66 18.60 -3.86
N ALA A 265 -4.57 18.82 -4.81
CA ALA A 265 -4.25 19.39 -6.12
C ALA A 265 -3.03 18.75 -6.82
N GLY A 266 -2.93 17.42 -6.79
CA GLY A 266 -1.86 16.64 -7.42
C GLY A 266 -0.55 16.57 -6.64
N ARG A 267 -0.45 17.10 -5.45
CA ARG A 267 0.77 17.08 -4.61
C ARG A 267 0.51 16.40 -3.26
N VAL A 268 1.55 15.83 -2.68
CA VAL A 268 1.57 15.46 -1.27
C VAL A 268 1.84 16.74 -0.47
N VAL A 269 0.90 17.13 0.39
CA VAL A 269 0.98 18.32 1.22
C VAL A 269 1.34 18.02 2.67
N GLU A 270 1.19 16.78 3.09
CA GLU A 270 1.57 16.30 4.40
C GLU A 270 1.84 14.79 4.35
N GLU A 271 2.85 14.32 5.08
CA GLU A 271 3.10 12.88 5.24
C GLU A 271 3.79 12.59 6.57
N GLY A 272 3.54 11.41 7.12
CA GLY A 272 4.13 10.99 8.38
C GLY A 272 3.54 9.68 8.91
N PRO A 273 3.83 9.32 10.17
CA PRO A 273 3.17 8.22 10.86
C PRO A 273 1.66 8.40 10.84
N ALA A 274 0.92 7.36 10.47
CA ALA A 274 -0.51 7.46 10.15
C ALA A 274 -1.33 8.10 11.27
N ARG A 275 -1.10 7.65 12.50
CA ARG A 275 -1.81 8.17 13.66
C ARG A 275 -1.47 9.64 13.94
N GLN A 276 -0.21 10.03 13.76
CA GLN A 276 0.24 11.40 13.99
C GLN A 276 -0.36 12.36 12.96
N VAL A 277 -0.37 11.98 11.67
CA VAL A 277 -1.00 12.79 10.60
C VAL A 277 -2.50 12.96 10.86
N TYR A 278 -3.17 11.95 11.42
CA TYR A 278 -4.60 12.03 11.74
C TYR A 278 -4.89 12.86 13.00
N GLU A 279 -4.12 12.68 14.09
CA GLU A 279 -4.39 13.29 15.39
C GLU A 279 -3.78 14.70 15.52
N ASP A 280 -2.64 14.96 14.87
CA ASP A 280 -1.85 16.19 14.96
C ASP A 280 -1.36 16.65 13.58
N ALA A 281 -2.32 16.78 12.64
CA ALA A 281 -2.02 17.28 11.30
C ALA A 281 -1.35 18.65 11.36
N ARG A 282 -0.29 18.84 10.57
CA ARG A 282 0.51 20.06 10.51
C ARG A 282 0.10 20.98 9.36
N HIS A 283 -0.47 20.42 8.31
CA HIS A 283 -1.01 21.21 7.20
C HIS A 283 -2.47 21.58 7.48
N PRO A 284 -2.92 22.84 7.27
CA PRO A 284 -4.31 23.26 7.49
C PRO A 284 -5.35 22.42 6.73
N TYR A 285 -5.00 21.89 5.55
CA TYR A 285 -5.86 20.97 4.82
C TYR A 285 -6.00 19.62 5.54
N GLY A 286 -4.91 19.05 6.05
CA GLY A 286 -4.94 17.82 6.86
C GLY A 286 -5.78 17.98 8.11
N GLN A 287 -5.66 19.13 8.81
CA GLN A 287 -6.48 19.49 9.97
C GLN A 287 -7.97 19.56 9.61
N ALA A 288 -8.31 20.23 8.51
CA ALA A 288 -9.69 20.36 8.07
C ALA A 288 -10.27 19.02 7.62
N LEU A 289 -9.47 18.17 6.93
CA LEU A 289 -9.87 16.84 6.51
C LEU A 289 -10.10 15.92 7.71
N SER A 290 -9.21 15.94 8.70
CA SER A 290 -9.37 15.19 9.96
C SER A 290 -10.60 15.62 10.76
N ALA A 291 -10.89 16.93 10.80
CA ALA A 291 -12.04 17.50 11.49
C ALA A 291 -13.40 17.20 10.78
N ALA A 292 -13.38 16.90 9.48
CA ALA A 292 -14.57 16.56 8.72
C ALA A 292 -15.10 15.14 9.03
N PHE A 293 -14.27 14.26 9.57
CA PHE A 293 -14.64 12.90 9.95
C PHE A 293 -14.70 12.77 11.48
N PRO A 294 -15.91 12.64 12.08
CA PRO A 294 -16.05 12.51 13.53
C PRO A 294 -15.30 11.28 14.05
N ARG A 295 -14.55 11.43 15.13
CA ARG A 295 -13.91 10.29 15.80
C ARG A 295 -14.98 9.39 16.42
N ILE A 296 -14.86 8.09 16.21
CA ILE A 296 -15.72 7.10 16.87
C ILE A 296 -15.46 7.20 18.39
N GLY A 297 -16.51 7.56 19.16
CA GLY A 297 -16.43 7.73 20.62
C GLY A 297 -16.25 9.17 21.11
N ASP A 298 -15.96 10.12 20.23
CA ASP A 298 -15.96 11.55 20.59
C ASP A 298 -17.37 12.13 20.46
N THR A 299 -18.00 12.37 21.62
CA THR A 299 -19.35 12.95 21.69
C THR A 299 -19.39 14.43 21.30
N GLY A 300 -18.27 15.16 21.38
CA GLY A 300 -18.19 16.57 21.00
C GLY A 300 -18.20 16.80 19.49
N SER A 301 -17.46 15.97 18.75
CA SER A 301 -17.41 16.04 17.28
C SER A 301 -18.70 15.53 16.61
N ARG A 302 -19.46 14.65 17.28
CA ARG A 302 -20.67 14.02 16.75
C ARG A 302 -21.78 15.02 16.39
N PHE A 303 -21.86 16.15 17.08
CA PHE A 303 -22.93 17.16 16.91
C PHE A 303 -22.46 18.43 16.18
N ALA A 304 -21.18 18.53 15.82
CA ALA A 304 -20.62 19.68 15.12
C ALA A 304 -19.61 19.27 14.02
N PRO A 305 -20.05 18.49 13.01
CA PRO A 305 -19.16 18.17 11.89
C PRO A 305 -18.75 19.47 11.20
N ARG A 306 -17.45 19.71 11.08
CA ARG A 306 -16.91 20.85 10.34
C ARG A 306 -16.52 20.38 8.96
N GLY A 307 -17.37 20.63 7.96
CA GLY A 307 -17.00 20.39 6.56
C GLY A 307 -15.85 21.30 6.12
N LEU A 308 -15.07 20.87 5.14
CA LEU A 308 -14.11 21.74 4.49
C LEU A 308 -14.84 22.89 3.78
N PRO A 309 -14.44 24.15 3.97
CA PRO A 309 -15.05 25.27 3.29
C PRO A 309 -14.73 25.26 1.79
N GLY A 310 -15.68 25.66 0.96
CA GLY A 310 -15.53 25.80 -0.49
C GLY A 310 -15.31 24.48 -1.25
N ASP A 311 -15.21 24.58 -2.57
CA ASP A 311 -15.01 23.45 -3.47
C ASP A 311 -13.52 23.17 -3.71
N PRO A 312 -13.14 21.90 -4.03
CA PRO A 312 -11.80 21.61 -4.53
C PRO A 312 -11.46 22.45 -5.77
N PRO A 313 -10.20 22.84 -5.95
CA PRO A 313 -9.80 23.63 -7.09
C PRO A 313 -9.97 22.87 -8.40
N ASP A 314 -10.31 23.58 -9.47
CA ASP A 314 -10.31 22.99 -10.82
C ASP A 314 -8.88 22.56 -11.18
N PRO A 315 -8.65 21.26 -11.47
CA PRO A 315 -7.32 20.78 -11.85
C PRO A 315 -6.74 21.43 -13.13
N ALA A 316 -7.61 22.02 -13.96
CA ALA A 316 -7.18 22.75 -15.17
C ALA A 316 -6.79 24.21 -14.89
N ALA A 317 -7.21 24.77 -13.73
CA ALA A 317 -7.01 26.16 -13.35
C ALA A 317 -6.63 26.29 -11.88
N LEU A 318 -5.50 25.70 -11.50
CA LEU A 318 -5.04 25.71 -10.11
C LEU A 318 -4.65 27.12 -9.65
N PRO A 319 -4.96 27.48 -8.38
CA PRO A 319 -4.47 28.72 -7.79
C PRO A 319 -2.94 28.78 -7.80
N SER A 320 -2.38 30.00 -7.97
CA SER A 320 -0.94 30.25 -7.82
C SER A 320 -0.49 30.06 -6.36
N GLY A 321 0.78 29.76 -6.15
CA GLY A 321 1.33 29.51 -4.82
C GLY A 321 0.77 28.23 -4.18
N CYS A 322 0.45 28.30 -2.89
CA CYS A 322 -0.18 27.19 -2.18
C CYS A 322 -1.60 26.95 -2.73
N ALA A 323 -1.85 25.81 -3.39
CA ALA A 323 -3.14 25.54 -4.03
C ALA A 323 -4.32 25.53 -3.03
N PHE A 324 -4.05 25.34 -1.72
CA PHE A 324 -5.07 25.35 -0.67
C PHE A 324 -5.38 26.77 -0.15
N HIS A 325 -4.59 27.81 -0.50
CA HIS A 325 -4.74 29.15 0.09
C HIS A 325 -6.16 29.74 0.01
N PRO A 326 -6.97 29.53 -1.05
CA PRO A 326 -8.31 30.11 -1.12
C PRO A 326 -9.30 29.52 -0.10
N ARG A 327 -8.98 28.33 0.42
CA ARG A 327 -9.81 27.60 1.42
C ARG A 327 -9.18 27.56 2.81
N CYS A 328 -7.98 28.14 2.95
CA CYS A 328 -7.20 28.08 4.17
C CYS A 328 -7.61 29.20 5.13
N ALA A 329 -8.09 28.83 6.33
CA ALA A 329 -8.51 29.79 7.34
C ALA A 329 -7.35 30.62 7.93
N VAL A 330 -6.10 30.17 7.72
CA VAL A 330 -4.87 30.82 8.23
C VAL A 330 -3.93 31.22 7.08
N ALA A 331 -4.48 31.46 5.89
CA ALA A 331 -3.67 31.87 4.75
C ALA A 331 -2.98 33.21 5.00
N LEU A 332 -1.72 33.32 4.59
CA LEU A 332 -0.93 34.56 4.55
C LEU A 332 -0.85 35.06 3.10
N ASP A 333 -0.53 36.35 2.91
CA ASP A 333 -0.35 36.95 1.58
C ASP A 333 0.72 36.19 0.77
N SER A 334 1.78 35.70 1.42
CA SER A 334 2.82 34.89 0.77
C SER A 334 2.30 33.57 0.18
N CYS A 335 1.21 33.01 0.71
CA CYS A 335 0.61 31.79 0.19
C CYS A 335 0.02 31.95 -1.22
N THR A 336 -0.28 33.16 -1.66
CA THR A 336 -0.82 33.44 -3.00
C THR A 336 0.23 33.34 -4.11
N SER A 337 1.51 33.48 -3.78
CA SER A 337 2.62 33.55 -4.73
C SER A 337 3.69 32.47 -4.52
N GLN A 338 3.82 31.93 -3.30
CA GLN A 338 4.85 30.96 -2.96
C GLN A 338 4.26 29.56 -2.84
N ASP A 339 4.73 28.66 -3.69
CA ASP A 339 4.45 27.23 -3.56
C ASP A 339 5.32 26.64 -2.43
N GLN A 340 4.69 25.85 -1.58
CA GLN A 340 5.36 25.27 -0.42
C GLN A 340 5.81 23.84 -0.73
N LEU A 341 7.05 23.53 -0.38
CA LEU A 341 7.60 22.18 -0.44
C LEU A 341 7.43 21.48 0.91
N LEU A 342 7.40 20.14 0.90
CA LEU A 342 7.43 19.33 2.10
C LEU A 342 8.71 19.62 2.89
N ARG A 343 8.57 19.99 4.17
CA ARG A 343 9.67 20.23 5.10
C ARG A 343 9.39 19.51 6.42
N PRO A 344 10.42 19.16 7.20
CA PRO A 344 10.24 18.54 8.50
C PRO A 344 9.35 19.41 9.40
N ALA A 345 8.34 18.81 10.01
CA ALA A 345 7.40 19.41 10.94
C ALA A 345 7.48 18.75 12.33
N ALA A 346 7.92 17.49 12.36
CA ALA A 346 8.24 16.70 13.55
C ALA A 346 9.10 15.50 13.11
N PRO A 347 9.61 14.66 14.02
CA PRO A 347 10.28 13.42 13.64
C PRO A 347 9.39 12.57 12.72
N ASP A 348 9.92 12.18 11.55
CA ASP A 348 9.25 11.40 10.51
C ASP A 348 7.95 12.02 9.97
N HIS A 349 7.67 13.30 10.26
CA HIS A 349 6.48 14.02 9.85
C HIS A 349 6.87 15.26 9.06
N ARG A 350 6.38 15.39 7.82
CA ARG A 350 6.67 16.52 6.90
C ARG A 350 5.38 17.17 6.45
N ALA A 351 5.38 18.50 6.30
CA ALA A 351 4.24 19.24 5.77
C ALA A 351 4.67 20.43 4.89
N ALA A 352 3.84 20.75 3.90
CA ALA A 352 4.07 21.81 2.93
C ALA A 352 3.28 23.08 3.30
N CYS A 353 3.64 23.72 4.42
CA CYS A 353 2.95 24.89 4.94
C CYS A 353 3.92 25.94 5.48
N VAL A 354 3.61 27.23 5.31
CA VAL A 354 4.41 28.35 5.85
C VAL A 354 4.43 28.38 7.37
N HIS A 355 3.39 27.87 8.02
CA HIS A 355 3.24 27.83 9.48
C HIS A 355 3.99 26.66 10.15
N VAL A 356 4.66 25.83 9.37
CA VAL A 356 5.51 24.76 9.92
C VAL A 356 6.85 25.38 10.26
N ASP A 357 7.17 25.46 11.54
CA ASP A 357 8.50 25.84 12.00
C ASP A 357 9.52 24.79 11.55
N PRO A 358 10.66 25.17 10.98
CA PRO A 358 11.71 24.22 10.65
C PRO A 358 12.16 23.49 11.93
N VAL A 359 11.93 22.20 12.00
CA VAL A 359 12.58 21.37 13.02
C VAL A 359 13.98 21.07 12.49
N ASP A 360 15.00 21.44 13.24
CA ASP A 360 16.37 21.08 12.90
C ASP A 360 16.45 19.56 12.74
N PRO A 361 17.11 19.07 11.66
CA PRO A 361 17.30 17.64 11.50
C PRO A 361 17.97 17.08 12.77
N PRO A 362 17.61 15.88 13.22
CA PRO A 362 18.24 15.27 14.38
C PRO A 362 19.75 15.25 14.16
N ASP A 363 20.51 15.76 15.11
CA ASP A 363 21.98 15.79 15.10
C ASP A 363 22.48 14.35 14.88
N PRO A 364 23.17 14.06 13.78
CA PRO A 364 23.70 12.73 13.52
C PRO A 364 24.75 12.26 14.55
N ALA A 365 25.23 13.19 15.42
CA ALA A 365 26.05 12.92 16.57
C ALA A 365 25.22 13.00 17.84
N GLY A 366 24.49 11.93 18.17
CA GLY A 366 23.87 11.78 19.49
C GLY A 366 24.90 11.97 20.60
N PRO A 367 24.49 12.46 21.82
CA PRO A 367 25.42 12.79 22.85
C PRO A 367 26.27 11.60 23.27
N THR A 368 27.56 11.66 22.94
CA THR A 368 28.55 10.76 23.50
C THR A 368 28.52 10.99 25.01
N GLY A 369 27.97 10.01 25.74
CA GLY A 369 27.85 10.03 27.17
C GLY A 369 29.17 10.42 27.85
N SER A 370 29.22 11.61 28.41
CA SER A 370 30.24 11.96 29.39
C SER A 370 29.95 11.16 30.65
N ALA A 371 30.78 10.18 30.91
CA ALA A 371 30.86 9.46 32.18
C ALA A 371 31.02 10.46 33.30
N VAL A 372 30.04 10.57 34.19
CA VAL A 372 30.16 11.22 35.48
C VAL A 372 31.02 10.32 36.37
N ALA A 373 32.24 10.76 36.63
CA ALA A 373 33.11 10.14 37.62
C ALA A 373 32.50 10.34 39.00
N GLU A 374 32.14 9.26 39.66
CA GLU A 374 31.83 9.20 41.09
C GLU A 374 33.12 9.48 41.86
N ASP A 375 33.13 10.63 42.53
CA ASP A 375 34.18 10.96 43.51
C ASP A 375 33.77 10.43 44.88
N ALA A 376 34.32 9.29 45.23
CA ALA A 376 34.21 8.73 46.59
C ALA A 376 35.20 9.46 47.51
N ARG A 377 34.71 10.29 48.45
CA ARG A 377 35.47 10.69 49.64
C ARG A 377 34.66 10.53 50.90
N SER A 378 35.14 9.57 51.66
CA SER A 378 35.00 9.22 53.06
C SER A 378 34.94 10.37 54.06
N THR A 379 34.06 10.19 54.98
CA THR A 379 34.03 10.38 56.46
C THR A 379 35.16 11.16 57.17
N PRO A 380 34.95 11.69 58.36
CA PRO A 380 34.79 10.87 59.54
C PRO A 380 33.45 10.94 60.25
#